data_1f3f17b64a0c4c820fd7aeae1807f38c
#
_entry.id   1f3f17b64a0c4c820fd7aeae1807f38c
#
_cell.length_a   1.000
_cell.length_b   1.000
_cell.length_c   1.000
_cell.angle_alpha   90.00
_cell.angle_beta   90.00
_cell.angle_gamma   90.00
#
_symmetry.space_group_name_H-M   'P 1'
#
loop_
_entity.id
_entity.type
_entity.pdbx_description
1 polymer ?
#
loop_
_entity_poly.entity_id
_entity_poly.type
_entity_poly.pdbx_seq_one_letter_code
_entity_poly.pdbx_strand_id
1 'polypeptide(L)'
;MVAGIYFVICEVLVISGIAKILFPLPTKSALSTIGLPSRSSLVRLLGLTEILIGILGILVGGRYLPLITGALFAFFSVFILFALRNGQVATCGCFGATASPPSLIHLFANLIFMAIALLAVGVDGLSSVLDDQPGKGIPFVIAVL
;
A
#
# COMPACT_ATOMS: atom_id res chain seq x y z
N MET A 1 -1.14 14.22 14.11
CA MET A 1 -1.80 14.21 12.78
C MET A 1 -1.10 13.30 11.77
N VAL A 2 0.23 13.37 11.59
CA VAL A 2 0.95 12.53 10.60
C VAL A 2 0.79 11.03 10.91
N ALA A 3 0.85 10.62 12.19
CA ALA A 3 0.68 9.23 12.60
C ALA A 3 -0.63 8.62 12.08
N GLY A 4 -1.73 9.33 12.28
CA GLY A 4 -3.03 8.84 11.88
C GLY A 4 -3.18 8.66 10.38
N ILE A 5 -2.70 9.64 9.59
CA ILE A 5 -2.73 9.51 8.12
C ILE A 5 -1.82 8.35 7.67
N TYR A 6 -0.70 8.13 8.35
CA TYR A 6 0.18 6.99 8.08
C TYR A 6 -0.52 5.65 8.36
N PHE A 7 -1.29 5.54 9.45
CA PHE A 7 -2.04 4.31 9.75
C PHE A 7 -3.09 4.00 8.68
N VAL A 8 -3.81 5.01 8.18
CA VAL A 8 -4.74 4.84 7.04
C VAL A 8 -4.03 4.29 5.81
N ILE A 9 -2.82 4.77 5.52
CA ILE A 9 -2.04 4.25 4.39
C ILE A 9 -1.63 2.80 4.62
N CYS A 10 -1.24 2.43 5.84
CA CYS A 10 -0.94 1.05 6.20
C CYS A 10 -2.15 0.14 6.02
N GLU A 11 -3.36 0.60 6.33
CA GLU A 11 -4.59 -0.16 6.10
C GLU A 11 -4.92 -0.33 4.62
N VAL A 12 -4.76 0.73 3.83
CA VAL A 12 -4.88 0.61 2.37
C VAL A 12 -3.93 -0.47 1.85
N LEU A 13 -2.72 -0.56 2.41
CA LEU A 13 -1.75 -1.59 2.05
C LEU A 13 -2.24 -3.00 2.45
N VAL A 14 -2.80 -3.15 3.64
CA VAL A 14 -3.39 -4.42 4.10
C VAL A 14 -4.54 -4.86 3.19
N ILE A 15 -5.47 -3.96 2.90
CA ILE A 15 -6.62 -4.23 2.02
C ILE A 15 -6.14 -4.63 0.62
N SER A 16 -5.17 -3.90 0.07
CA SER A 16 -4.54 -4.19 -1.22
C SER A 16 -3.89 -5.58 -1.24
N GLY A 17 -3.18 -5.93 -0.17
CA GLY A 17 -2.55 -7.24 -0.01
C GLY A 17 -3.55 -8.38 0.07
N ILE A 18 -4.63 -8.23 0.87
CA ILE A 18 -5.73 -9.20 0.95
C ILE A 18 -6.35 -9.43 -0.42
N ALA A 19 -6.63 -8.35 -1.15
CA ALA A 19 -7.22 -8.44 -2.47
C ALA A 19 -6.31 -9.20 -3.46
N LYS A 20 -4.99 -9.02 -3.42
CA LYS A 20 -4.04 -9.78 -4.25
C LYS A 20 -3.98 -11.26 -3.89
N ILE A 21 -4.16 -11.61 -2.62
CA ILE A 21 -4.21 -13.02 -2.18
C ILE A 21 -5.49 -13.70 -2.69
N LEU A 22 -6.63 -13.03 -2.54
CA LEU A 22 -7.95 -13.56 -2.91
C LEU A 22 -8.15 -13.53 -4.44
N PHE A 23 -7.75 -12.46 -5.09
CA PHE A 23 -7.97 -12.20 -6.51
C PHE A 23 -6.64 -11.92 -7.25
N PRO A 24 -5.75 -12.89 -7.43
CA PRO A 24 -4.43 -12.68 -8.02
C PRO A 24 -4.46 -12.38 -9.53
N LEU A 25 -5.55 -12.69 -10.23
CA LEU A 25 -5.62 -12.62 -11.69
C LEU A 25 -5.38 -11.21 -12.27
N PRO A 26 -5.97 -10.11 -11.75
CA PRO A 26 -5.72 -8.77 -12.30
C PRO A 26 -4.25 -8.37 -12.23
N THR A 27 -3.59 -8.57 -11.07
CA THR A 27 -2.17 -8.26 -10.89
C THR A 27 -1.28 -9.18 -11.74
N LYS A 28 -1.64 -10.46 -11.85
CA LYS A 28 -0.95 -11.42 -12.71
C LYS A 28 -0.99 -10.98 -14.18
N SER A 29 -2.16 -10.59 -14.68
CA SER A 29 -2.34 -10.08 -16.03
C SER A 29 -1.50 -8.82 -16.27
N ALA A 30 -1.51 -7.87 -15.33
CA ALA A 30 -0.70 -6.67 -15.41
C ALA A 30 0.81 -6.97 -15.48
N LEU A 31 1.31 -7.90 -14.66
CA LEU A 31 2.72 -8.33 -14.70
C LEU A 31 3.09 -9.00 -16.03
N SER A 32 2.22 -9.86 -16.57
CA SER A 32 2.49 -10.53 -17.86
C SER A 32 2.58 -9.55 -19.02
N THR A 33 1.75 -8.51 -19.02
CA THR A 33 1.75 -7.50 -20.10
C THR A 33 3.05 -6.70 -20.17
N ILE A 34 3.73 -6.52 -19.02
CA ILE A 34 5.03 -5.84 -18.98
C ILE A 34 6.23 -6.79 -19.03
N GLY A 35 5.99 -8.06 -19.33
CA GLY A 35 7.06 -9.06 -19.48
C GLY A 35 7.66 -9.58 -18.18
N LEU A 36 7.03 -9.31 -17.03
CA LEU A 36 7.46 -9.83 -15.73
C LEU A 36 6.89 -11.22 -15.44
N PRO A 37 7.56 -12.02 -14.58
CA PRO A 37 7.06 -13.32 -14.19
C PRO A 37 5.66 -13.23 -13.57
N SER A 38 4.67 -13.85 -14.22
CA SER A 38 3.26 -13.72 -13.85
C SER A 38 2.72 -14.97 -13.15
N ARG A 39 3.44 -15.45 -12.12
CA ARG A 39 2.99 -16.59 -11.32
C ARG A 39 2.06 -16.13 -10.21
N SER A 40 0.93 -16.83 -10.00
CA SER A 40 -0.01 -16.53 -8.91
C SER A 40 0.63 -16.58 -7.52
N SER A 41 1.63 -17.44 -7.33
CA SER A 41 2.41 -17.52 -6.09
C SER A 41 3.19 -16.24 -5.80
N LEU A 42 3.78 -15.61 -6.82
CA LEU A 42 4.48 -14.32 -6.65
C LEU A 42 3.53 -13.18 -6.28
N VAL A 43 2.35 -13.14 -6.91
CA VAL A 43 1.33 -12.14 -6.58
C VAL A 43 0.82 -12.32 -5.16
N ARG A 44 0.60 -13.56 -4.72
CA ARG A 44 0.20 -13.83 -3.33
C ARG A 44 1.31 -13.51 -2.33
N LEU A 45 2.57 -13.78 -2.68
CA LEU A 45 3.71 -13.40 -1.84
C LEU A 45 3.80 -11.88 -1.71
N LEU A 46 3.63 -11.14 -2.82
CA LEU A 46 3.55 -9.68 -2.78
C LEU A 46 2.41 -9.20 -1.85
N GLY A 47 1.21 -9.78 -2.00
CA GLY A 47 0.08 -9.46 -1.12
C GLY A 47 0.37 -9.74 0.37
N LEU A 48 1.02 -10.87 0.67
CA LEU A 48 1.44 -11.19 2.04
C LEU A 48 2.45 -10.17 2.58
N THR A 49 3.41 -9.76 1.76
CA THR A 49 4.39 -8.72 2.12
C THR A 49 3.70 -7.39 2.42
N GLU A 50 2.71 -6.98 1.60
CA GLU A 50 1.91 -5.78 1.84
C GLU A 50 1.17 -5.84 3.18
N ILE A 51 0.52 -6.98 3.48
CA ILE A 51 -0.19 -7.19 4.76
C ILE A 51 0.78 -7.08 5.93
N LEU A 52 1.91 -7.76 5.87
CA LEU A 52 2.90 -7.74 6.94
C LEU A 52 3.45 -6.33 7.18
N ILE A 53 3.83 -5.61 6.12
CA ILE A 53 4.34 -4.23 6.22
C ILE A 53 3.24 -3.31 6.79
N GLY A 54 2.00 -3.43 6.32
CA GLY A 54 0.89 -2.63 6.82
C GLY A 54 0.60 -2.87 8.30
N ILE A 55 0.47 -4.12 8.72
CA ILE A 55 0.24 -4.48 10.13
C ILE A 55 1.40 -4.01 11.02
N LEU A 56 2.63 -4.31 10.64
CA LEU A 56 3.81 -3.89 11.41
C LEU A 56 3.94 -2.36 11.44
N GLY A 57 3.59 -1.66 10.35
CA GLY A 57 3.57 -0.20 10.29
C GLY A 57 2.62 0.41 11.31
N ILE A 58 1.45 -0.20 11.51
CA ILE A 58 0.48 0.22 12.53
C ILE A 58 0.97 -0.11 13.94
N LEU A 59 1.41 -1.35 14.18
CA LEU A 59 1.71 -1.83 15.53
C LEU A 59 3.03 -1.30 16.07
N VAL A 60 4.08 -1.29 15.25
CA VAL A 60 5.46 -1.02 15.67
C VAL A 60 5.90 0.39 15.28
N GLY A 61 5.56 0.84 14.06
CA GLY A 61 5.99 2.14 13.55
C GLY A 61 7.52 2.29 13.47
N GLY A 62 8.02 3.41 13.96
CA GLY A 62 9.46 3.68 14.07
C GLY A 62 10.06 4.23 12.78
N ARG A 63 11.37 4.02 12.58
CA ARG A 63 12.10 4.62 11.45
C ARG A 63 12.02 3.78 10.17
N TYR A 64 12.11 2.48 10.29
CA TYR A 64 12.30 1.60 9.12
C TYR A 64 11.00 1.26 8.39
N LEU A 65 9.92 1.05 9.12
CA LEU A 65 8.63 0.66 8.52
C LEU A 65 8.05 1.75 7.61
N PRO A 66 8.04 3.04 7.97
CA PRO A 66 7.62 4.08 7.04
C PRO A 66 8.51 4.17 5.78
N LEU A 67 9.83 3.94 5.91
CA LEU A 67 10.73 3.91 4.75
C LEU A 67 10.41 2.74 3.82
N ILE A 68 10.16 1.55 4.37
CA ILE A 68 9.78 0.36 3.60
C ILE A 68 8.42 0.58 2.92
N THR A 69 7.46 1.13 3.64
CA THR A 69 6.14 1.51 3.09
C THR A 69 6.29 2.51 1.94
N GLY A 70 7.09 3.55 2.11
CA GLY A 70 7.38 4.53 1.08
C GLY A 70 8.05 3.91 -0.15
N ALA A 71 9.02 3.01 0.04
CA ALA A 71 9.67 2.30 -1.04
C ALA A 71 8.70 1.40 -1.82
N LEU A 72 7.73 0.77 -1.14
CA LEU A 72 6.71 -0.05 -1.77
C LEU A 72 5.76 0.80 -2.64
N PHE A 73 5.31 1.95 -2.15
CA PHE A 73 4.51 2.88 -2.96
C PHE A 73 5.30 3.50 -4.12
N ALA A 74 6.61 3.75 -3.95
CA ALA A 74 7.49 4.14 -5.04
C ALA A 74 7.55 3.06 -6.13
N PHE A 75 7.71 1.80 -5.73
CA PHE A 75 7.68 0.66 -6.65
C PHE A 75 6.36 0.60 -7.43
N PHE A 76 5.21 0.75 -6.77
CA PHE A 76 3.90 0.79 -7.44
C PHE A 76 3.78 2.00 -8.37
N SER A 77 4.32 3.16 -8.00
CA SER A 77 4.33 4.34 -8.87
C SER A 77 5.10 4.10 -10.15
N VAL A 78 6.29 3.50 -10.05
CA VAL A 78 7.11 3.12 -11.22
C VAL A 78 6.37 2.11 -12.10
N PHE A 79 5.74 1.11 -11.48
CA PHE A 79 4.94 0.12 -12.19
C PHE A 79 3.79 0.76 -12.97
N ILE A 80 3.01 1.65 -12.32
CA ILE A 80 1.89 2.37 -12.96
C ILE A 80 2.40 3.26 -14.10
N LEU A 81 3.49 3.98 -13.88
CA LEU A 81 4.09 4.85 -14.91
C LEU A 81 4.50 4.04 -16.15
N PHE A 82 5.11 2.88 -15.92
CA PHE A 82 5.48 1.97 -17.01
C PHE A 82 4.25 1.43 -17.74
N ALA A 83 3.21 1.04 -17.00
CA ALA A 83 1.94 0.58 -17.55
C ALA A 83 1.24 1.66 -18.39
N LEU A 84 1.24 2.92 -17.94
CA LEU A 84 0.68 4.05 -18.67
C LEU A 84 1.44 4.34 -19.97
N ARG A 85 2.78 4.23 -19.95
CA ARG A 85 3.60 4.45 -21.16
C ARG A 85 3.41 3.40 -22.23
N ASN A 86 3.22 2.15 -21.82
CA ASN A 86 3.08 1.04 -22.78
C ASN A 86 1.66 0.85 -23.32
N GLY A 87 0.65 1.51 -22.75
CA GLY A 87 -0.73 1.53 -23.28
C GLY A 87 -1.48 0.18 -23.36
N GLN A 88 -0.85 -0.92 -22.93
CA GLN A 88 -1.36 -2.29 -23.13
C GLN A 88 -1.91 -2.96 -21.87
N VAL A 89 -1.86 -2.29 -20.70
CA VAL A 89 -2.29 -2.89 -19.44
C VAL A 89 -3.77 -2.67 -19.26
N ALA A 90 -4.57 -3.72 -19.46
CA ALA A 90 -6.02 -3.66 -19.30
C ALA A 90 -6.47 -3.42 -17.84
N THR A 91 -5.67 -3.87 -16.86
CA THR A 91 -5.99 -3.74 -15.43
C THR A 91 -4.72 -3.48 -14.62
N CYS A 92 -4.77 -2.53 -13.68
CA CYS A 92 -3.61 -2.24 -12.83
C CYS A 92 -3.40 -3.30 -11.73
N GLY A 93 -4.48 -3.85 -11.18
CA GLY A 93 -4.43 -4.80 -10.05
C GLY A 93 -3.81 -4.25 -8.76
N CYS A 94 -3.46 -2.96 -8.71
CA CYS A 94 -2.78 -2.35 -7.56
C CYS A 94 -3.67 -2.29 -6.32
N PHE A 95 -4.98 -2.10 -6.51
CA PHE A 95 -5.99 -2.02 -5.45
C PHE A 95 -6.95 -3.22 -5.45
N GLY A 96 -6.53 -4.37 -5.97
CA GLY A 96 -7.22 -5.65 -5.83
C GLY A 96 -8.30 -5.94 -6.87
N ALA A 97 -9.53 -6.26 -6.46
CA ALA A 97 -10.56 -6.89 -7.27
C ALA A 97 -11.15 -6.03 -8.40
N THR A 98 -10.92 -4.73 -8.39
CA THR A 98 -11.44 -3.86 -9.45
C THR A 98 -10.54 -3.91 -10.69
N ALA A 99 -11.09 -4.42 -11.79
CA ALA A 99 -10.44 -4.45 -13.09
C ALA A 99 -10.42 -3.04 -13.73
N SER A 100 -9.89 -2.04 -13.01
CA SER A 100 -9.75 -0.69 -13.54
C SER A 100 -8.41 -0.52 -14.27
N PRO A 101 -8.39 0.16 -15.42
CA PRO A 101 -7.15 0.44 -16.13
C PRO A 101 -6.24 1.36 -15.29
N PRO A 102 -4.92 1.27 -15.47
CA PRO A 102 -3.99 2.19 -14.84
C PRO A 102 -4.35 3.63 -15.24
N SER A 103 -4.35 4.53 -14.26
CA SER A 103 -4.70 5.94 -14.50
C SER A 103 -3.73 6.86 -13.77
N LEU A 104 -3.68 8.12 -14.21
CA LEU A 104 -2.91 9.16 -13.52
C LEU A 104 -3.36 9.33 -12.07
N ILE A 105 -4.65 9.09 -11.78
CA ILE A 105 -5.17 9.17 -10.41
C ILE A 105 -4.48 8.13 -9.52
N HIS A 106 -4.33 6.89 -9.98
CA HIS A 106 -3.61 5.85 -9.24
C HIS A 106 -2.12 6.21 -9.05
N LEU A 107 -1.48 6.81 -10.05
CA LEU A 107 -0.11 7.29 -9.93
C LEU A 107 0.02 8.38 -8.87
N PHE A 108 -0.82 9.41 -8.92
CA PHE A 108 -0.80 10.50 -7.94
C PHE A 108 -1.12 10.01 -6.53
N ALA A 109 -2.09 9.10 -6.37
CA ALA A 109 -2.41 8.51 -5.07
C ALA A 109 -1.19 7.79 -4.47
N ASN A 110 -0.48 6.96 -5.24
CA ASN A 110 0.71 6.27 -4.77
C ASN A 110 1.86 7.24 -4.44
N LEU A 111 2.05 8.32 -5.22
CA LEU A 111 3.05 9.34 -4.92
C LEU A 111 2.72 10.10 -3.63
N ILE A 112 1.45 10.42 -3.39
CA ILE A 112 1.00 11.03 -2.14
C ILE A 112 1.24 10.07 -0.96
N PHE A 113 0.88 8.80 -1.09
CA PHE A 113 1.11 7.80 -0.05
C PHE A 113 2.60 7.61 0.25
N MET A 114 3.44 7.60 -0.79
CA MET A 114 4.90 7.60 -0.63
C MET A 114 5.38 8.82 0.17
N ALA A 115 4.93 10.03 -0.21
CA ALA A 115 5.32 11.25 0.48
C ALA A 115 4.89 11.24 1.96
N ILE A 116 3.67 10.81 2.25
CA ILE A 116 3.15 10.71 3.63
C ILE A 116 3.95 9.66 4.42
N ALA A 117 4.27 8.52 3.83
CA ALA A 117 5.10 7.51 4.49
C ALA A 117 6.49 8.06 4.84
N LEU A 118 7.11 8.84 3.95
CA LEU A 118 8.40 9.48 4.22
C LEU A 118 8.32 10.55 5.32
N LEU A 119 7.22 11.31 5.38
CA LEU A 119 6.96 12.28 6.46
C LEU A 119 6.67 11.61 7.81
N ALA A 120 6.25 10.34 7.80
CA ALA A 120 5.98 9.54 9.00
C ALA A 120 7.22 8.84 9.56
N VAL A 121 8.40 9.08 9.01
CA VAL A 121 9.65 8.49 9.52
C VAL A 121 9.90 8.96 10.95
N GLY A 122 9.99 8.00 11.87
CA GLY A 122 10.13 8.26 13.31
C GLY A 122 8.80 8.36 14.06
N VAL A 123 7.68 8.11 13.40
CA VAL A 123 6.37 7.96 14.07
C VAL A 123 6.33 6.59 14.74
N ASP A 124 6.06 6.59 16.03
CA ASP A 124 5.91 5.37 16.82
C ASP A 124 4.61 4.62 16.50
N GLY A 125 4.55 3.35 16.91
CA GLY A 125 3.39 2.51 16.68
C GLY A 125 2.15 2.93 17.48
N LEU A 126 1.04 2.28 17.17
CA LEU A 126 -0.27 2.60 17.73
C LEU A 126 -0.29 2.63 19.27
N SER A 127 0.41 1.70 19.93
CA SER A 127 0.45 1.64 21.40
C SER A 127 0.99 2.92 22.01
N SER A 128 2.13 3.42 21.56
CA SER A 128 2.75 4.64 22.08
C SER A 128 1.95 5.89 21.71
N VAL A 129 1.33 5.91 20.52
CA VAL A 129 0.45 7.03 20.13
C VAL A 129 -0.80 7.10 21.01
N LEU A 130 -1.34 5.97 21.45
CA LEU A 130 -2.47 5.88 22.36
C LEU A 130 -2.10 6.28 23.79
N ASP A 131 -0.91 5.90 24.25
CA ASP A 131 -0.39 6.27 25.57
C ASP A 131 -0.16 7.77 25.70
N ASP A 132 0.37 8.40 24.65
CA ASP A 132 0.62 9.85 24.62
C ASP A 132 -0.66 10.68 24.44
N GLN A 133 -1.68 10.16 23.75
CA GLN A 133 -2.91 10.89 23.43
C GLN A 133 -4.16 9.99 23.46
N PRO A 134 -4.53 9.46 24.64
CA PRO A 134 -5.63 8.49 24.74
C PRO A 134 -6.98 9.03 24.23
N GLY A 135 -7.25 10.33 24.40
CA GLY A 135 -8.50 10.95 23.95
C GLY A 135 -8.57 11.26 22.45
N LYS A 136 -7.44 11.27 21.74
CA LYS A 136 -7.38 11.58 20.30
C LYS A 136 -7.12 10.36 19.43
N GLY A 137 -6.56 9.27 19.99
CA GLY A 137 -6.31 8.04 19.26
C GLY A 137 -7.56 7.18 19.06
N ILE A 138 -8.48 7.17 20.04
CA ILE A 138 -9.72 6.38 19.98
C ILE A 138 -10.62 6.74 18.80
N PRO A 139 -10.95 8.04 18.52
CA PRO A 139 -11.74 8.40 17.35
C PRO A 139 -11.11 7.98 16.02
N PHE A 140 -9.78 7.91 16.00
CA PHE A 140 -9.03 7.56 14.80
C PHE A 140 -9.13 6.06 14.49
N VAL A 141 -9.00 5.21 15.50
CA VAL A 141 -9.18 3.76 15.39
C VAL A 141 -10.62 3.41 14.98
N ILE A 142 -11.62 4.16 15.53
CA ILE A 142 -13.03 3.95 15.18
C ILE A 142 -13.35 4.41 13.75
N ALA A 143 -12.70 5.46 13.26
CA ALA A 143 -12.94 5.98 11.90
C ALA A 143 -12.35 5.07 10.81
N VAL A 144 -11.51 4.13 11.21
CA VAL A 144 -10.69 3.30 10.34
C VAL A 144 -11.13 1.83 10.34
N LEU A 145 -11.94 1.41 11.32
CA LEU A 145 -12.63 0.12 11.38
C LEU A 145 -13.99 0.18 10.67
#